data_ba76514ddd8477c48f3b8622b28abf69
#
_entry.id   ba76514ddd8477c48f3b8622b28abf69
#
_cell.length_a   1.000
_cell.length_b   1.000
_cell.length_c   1.000
_cell.angle_alpha   90.00
_cell.angle_beta   90.00
_cell.angle_gamma   90.00
#
_symmetry.space_group_name_H-M   'P 1'
#
loop_
_entity.id
_entity.type
_entity.pdbx_description
1 polymer ?
#
loop_
_entity_poly.entity_id
_entity_poly.type
_entity_poly.pdbx_seq_one_letter_code
_entity_poly.pdbx_strand_id
1 'polypeptide(L)'
;MRITNIVSVSHVNTRLDLSKITHDNVNIVYNPTKFTAATWRHKKIHGTLLLFPNGKIIHLGPPGKEPPRLYIRRYARILHKQGWSVQLSPIRTVCRSAEHQLSGPVNLYDIPGFEPEIINAAILKKDSLTFNIFYTGKVIITGIKNTNSVYPILLELELLTE
;
A
#
# COMPACT_ATOMS: atom_id res chain seq x y z
N MET A 1 -13.92 7.01 -7.70
CA MET A 1 -12.61 6.49 -7.24
C MET A 1 -12.77 5.80 -5.90
N ARG A 2 -12.22 4.60 -5.75
CA ARG A 2 -12.26 3.79 -4.53
C ARG A 2 -10.83 3.49 -4.09
N ILE A 3 -10.47 3.82 -2.85
CA ILE A 3 -9.16 3.47 -2.28
C ILE A 3 -9.09 1.95 -2.08
N THR A 4 -8.04 1.32 -2.56
CA THR A 4 -7.84 -0.14 -2.51
C THR A 4 -6.71 -0.55 -1.58
N ASN A 5 -5.77 0.34 -1.30
CA ASN A 5 -4.66 0.07 -0.40
C ASN A 5 -4.17 1.35 0.28
N ILE A 6 -3.76 1.24 1.53
CA ILE A 6 -3.15 2.32 2.32
C ILE A 6 -1.84 1.81 2.90
N VAL A 7 -0.76 2.55 2.70
CA VAL A 7 0.56 2.25 3.24
C VAL A 7 0.91 3.29 4.30
N SER A 8 1.13 2.82 5.51
CA SER A 8 1.50 3.66 6.65
C SER A 8 2.80 3.17 7.28
N VAL A 9 3.62 4.10 7.73
CA VAL A 9 4.97 3.84 8.22
C VAL A 9 5.14 4.41 9.62
N SER A 10 5.86 3.68 10.46
CA SER A 10 6.32 4.11 11.78
C SER A 10 7.64 3.42 12.12
N HIS A 11 8.11 3.62 13.34
CA HIS A 11 9.31 3.01 13.87
C HIS A 11 9.09 2.67 15.34
N VAL A 12 9.55 1.50 15.79
CA VAL A 12 9.39 1.09 17.19
C VAL A 12 10.55 1.53 18.08
N ASN A 13 11.57 2.16 17.50
CA ASN A 13 12.75 2.72 18.19
C ASN A 13 13.55 1.70 19.00
N THR A 14 13.54 0.45 18.57
CA THR A 14 14.38 -0.61 19.10
C THR A 14 14.71 -1.60 18.00
N ARG A 15 15.84 -2.27 18.11
CA ARG A 15 16.15 -3.39 17.24
C ARG A 15 15.28 -4.58 17.54
N LEU A 16 14.87 -5.30 16.51
CA LEU A 16 14.02 -6.46 16.59
C LEU A 16 14.77 -7.71 16.13
N ASP A 17 14.72 -8.75 16.97
CA ASP A 17 15.11 -10.10 16.55
C ASP A 17 13.91 -10.75 15.86
N LEU A 18 13.90 -10.71 14.54
CA LEU A 18 12.78 -11.21 13.74
C LEU A 18 12.63 -12.73 13.82
N SER A 19 13.70 -13.45 14.04
CA SER A 19 13.65 -14.92 14.24
C SER A 19 12.90 -15.25 15.52
N LYS A 20 13.18 -14.54 16.62
CA LYS A 20 12.48 -14.70 17.89
C LYS A 20 11.01 -14.29 17.79
N ILE A 21 10.71 -13.17 17.17
CA ILE A 21 9.34 -12.70 16.97
C ILE A 21 8.54 -13.69 16.13
N THR A 22 9.14 -14.26 15.10
CA THR A 22 8.51 -15.29 14.25
C THR A 22 8.24 -16.57 15.04
N HIS A 23 9.14 -16.97 15.91
CA HIS A 23 8.97 -18.13 16.77
C HIS A 23 7.83 -17.91 17.80
N ASP A 24 7.73 -16.72 18.38
CA ASP A 24 6.78 -16.40 19.46
C ASP A 24 5.37 -16.06 18.95
N ASN A 25 5.16 -15.96 17.63
CA ASN A 25 3.90 -15.57 17.02
C ASN A 25 3.47 -16.54 15.93
N VAL A 26 2.19 -16.47 15.56
CA VAL A 26 1.62 -17.21 14.43
C VAL A 26 1.29 -16.26 13.27
N ASN A 27 1.13 -16.80 12.07
CA ASN A 27 0.82 -16.04 10.85
C ASN A 27 1.88 -15.00 10.50
N ILE A 28 3.11 -15.27 10.84
CA ILE A 28 4.27 -14.46 10.51
C ILE A 28 5.27 -15.28 9.70
N VAL A 29 5.79 -14.70 8.63
CA VAL A 29 6.75 -15.33 7.73
C VAL A 29 8.01 -14.48 7.69
N TYR A 30 9.15 -15.09 7.98
CA TYR A 30 10.46 -14.46 7.88
C TYR A 30 11.42 -15.35 7.11
N ASN A 31 11.84 -14.88 5.95
CA ASN A 31 12.87 -15.54 5.12
C ASN A 31 13.88 -14.50 4.66
N PRO A 32 14.97 -14.28 5.43
CA PRO A 32 15.94 -13.20 5.17
C PRO A 32 16.69 -13.35 3.84
N THR A 33 16.71 -14.53 3.25
CA THR A 33 17.33 -14.75 1.92
C THR A 33 16.48 -14.21 0.77
N LYS A 34 15.17 -14.09 0.97
CA LYS A 34 14.22 -13.59 -0.04
C LYS A 34 13.79 -12.16 0.21
N PHE A 35 13.58 -11.80 1.47
CA PHE A 35 13.09 -10.48 1.87
C PHE A 35 13.55 -10.16 3.28
N THR A 36 14.04 -8.94 3.50
CA THR A 36 14.66 -8.53 4.76
C THR A 36 13.67 -8.32 5.91
N ALA A 37 12.38 -8.14 5.61
CA ALA A 37 11.34 -7.95 6.61
C ALA A 37 10.59 -9.25 6.92
N ALA A 38 10.08 -9.35 8.15
CA ALA A 38 9.06 -10.31 8.49
C ALA A 38 7.69 -9.79 8.07
N THR A 39 6.88 -10.66 7.49
CA THR A 39 5.51 -10.36 7.04
C THR A 39 4.53 -10.96 8.03
N TRP A 40 3.75 -10.13 8.69
CA TRP A 40 2.83 -10.55 9.77
C TRP A 40 1.39 -10.23 9.42
N ARG A 41 0.56 -11.27 9.34
CA ARG A 41 -0.88 -11.20 9.10
C ARG A 41 -1.65 -11.75 10.29
N HIS A 42 -1.85 -10.93 11.31
CA HIS A 42 -2.58 -11.34 12.50
C HIS A 42 -4.07 -11.48 12.19
N LYS A 43 -4.70 -12.60 12.64
CA LYS A 43 -6.11 -12.89 12.32
C LYS A 43 -7.10 -11.84 12.80
N LYS A 44 -6.81 -11.17 13.92
CA LYS A 44 -7.69 -10.17 14.55
C LYS A 44 -7.35 -8.73 14.21
N ILE A 45 -6.29 -8.49 13.43
CA ILE A 45 -5.84 -7.15 13.05
C ILE A 45 -5.90 -7.04 11.53
N HIS A 46 -6.65 -6.05 11.05
CA HIS A 46 -6.80 -5.80 9.62
C HIS A 46 -5.48 -5.38 8.98
N GLY A 47 -5.22 -5.90 7.77
CA GLY A 47 -4.03 -5.60 7.00
C GLY A 47 -2.81 -6.43 7.36
N THR A 48 -1.69 -6.05 6.79
CA THR A 48 -0.41 -6.75 6.91
C THR A 48 0.62 -5.81 7.51
N LEU A 49 1.42 -6.30 8.45
CA LEU A 49 2.55 -5.58 9.01
C LEU A 49 3.86 -6.15 8.47
N LEU A 50 4.74 -5.28 7.99
CA LEU A 50 6.12 -5.60 7.69
C LEU A 50 7.01 -5.11 8.84
N LEU A 51 7.81 -6.01 9.42
CA LEU A 51 8.76 -5.72 10.48
C LEU A 51 10.18 -5.81 9.94
N PHE A 52 10.96 -4.74 10.11
CA PHE A 52 12.37 -4.72 9.75
C PHE A 52 13.26 -4.86 11.00
N PRO A 53 14.47 -5.43 10.85
CA PRO A 53 15.38 -5.63 12.00
C PRO A 53 15.74 -4.34 12.72
N ASN A 54 15.81 -3.21 12.02
CA ASN A 54 16.12 -1.89 12.59
C ASN A 54 14.98 -1.26 13.38
N GLY A 55 13.81 -1.91 13.43
CA GLY A 55 12.60 -1.40 14.10
C GLY A 55 11.65 -0.61 13.21
N LYS A 56 11.95 -0.41 11.93
CA LYS A 56 11.00 0.16 10.98
C LYS A 56 9.82 -0.78 10.81
N ILE A 57 8.61 -0.23 10.78
CA ILE A 57 7.38 -0.98 10.53
C ILE A 57 6.58 -0.32 9.43
N ILE A 58 5.99 -1.14 8.58
CA ILE A 58 5.11 -0.70 7.50
C ILE A 58 3.81 -1.50 7.62
N HIS A 59 2.70 -0.79 7.70
CA HIS A 59 1.37 -1.40 7.64
C HIS A 59 0.75 -1.12 6.27
N LEU A 60 0.23 -2.15 5.66
CA LEU A 60 -0.43 -2.06 4.35
C LEU A 60 -1.69 -2.93 4.31
N GLY A 61 -2.67 -2.45 3.58
CA GLY A 61 -3.93 -3.15 3.39
C GLY A 61 -5.04 -2.24 2.89
N PRO A 62 -6.17 -2.84 2.50
CA PRO A 62 -7.34 -2.07 2.11
C PRO A 62 -7.89 -1.28 3.28
N PRO A 63 -8.69 -0.22 3.03
CA PRO A 63 -9.40 0.49 4.09
C PRO A 63 -10.22 -0.47 4.95
N GLY A 64 -10.08 -0.36 6.27
CA GLY A 64 -10.86 -1.11 7.25
C GLY A 64 -11.85 -0.23 7.99
N LYS A 65 -12.43 -0.77 9.07
CA LYS A 65 -13.37 -0.05 9.94
C LYS A 65 -12.70 1.08 10.75
N GLU A 66 -11.40 0.98 10.93
CA GLU A 66 -10.60 1.89 11.75
C GLU A 66 -9.41 2.44 10.94
N PRO A 67 -8.84 3.59 11.34
CA PRO A 67 -7.66 4.12 10.65
C PRO A 67 -6.42 3.22 10.90
N PRO A 68 -5.47 3.15 9.95
CA PRO A 68 -4.29 2.29 10.03
C PRO A 68 -3.45 2.46 11.31
N ARG A 69 -3.43 3.66 11.89
CA ARG A 69 -2.70 3.93 13.14
C ARG A 69 -3.16 3.04 14.30
N LEU A 70 -4.43 2.66 14.34
CA LEU A 70 -4.96 1.79 15.40
C LEU A 70 -4.50 0.35 15.20
N TYR A 71 -4.41 -0.12 13.96
CA TYR A 71 -3.89 -1.45 13.66
C TYR A 71 -2.40 -1.55 14.01
N ILE A 72 -1.61 -0.54 13.66
CA ILE A 72 -0.19 -0.46 14.01
C ILE A 72 -0.02 -0.49 15.53
N ARG A 73 -0.82 0.25 16.26
CA ARG A 73 -0.78 0.26 17.75
C ARG A 73 -1.11 -1.11 18.34
N ARG A 74 -2.03 -1.85 17.75
CA ARG A 74 -2.36 -3.22 18.21
C ARG A 74 -1.20 -4.17 18.00
N TYR A 75 -0.52 -4.14 16.88
CA TYR A 75 0.70 -4.91 16.63
C TYR A 75 1.81 -4.53 17.62
N ALA A 76 2.03 -3.25 17.83
CA ALA A 76 3.02 -2.75 18.76
C ALA A 76 2.73 -3.21 20.22
N ARG A 77 1.47 -3.26 20.60
CA ARG A 77 1.03 -3.76 21.92
C ARG A 77 1.36 -5.23 22.11
N ILE A 78 1.21 -6.05 21.06
CA ILE A 78 1.60 -7.47 21.12
C ILE A 78 3.10 -7.59 21.37
N LEU A 79 3.92 -6.84 20.63
CA LEU A 79 5.38 -6.83 20.83
C LEU A 79 5.76 -6.35 22.23
N HIS A 80 5.11 -5.31 22.73
CA HIS A 80 5.35 -4.80 24.08
C HIS A 80 5.03 -5.85 25.16
N LYS A 81 3.92 -6.56 25.04
CA LYS A 81 3.54 -7.66 25.95
C LYS A 81 4.53 -8.83 25.91
N GLN A 82 5.24 -9.01 24.81
CA GLN A 82 6.28 -10.03 24.65
C GLN A 82 7.66 -9.59 25.16
N GLY A 83 7.75 -8.40 25.75
CA GLY A 83 8.97 -7.89 26.39
C GLY A 83 9.83 -6.96 25.54
N TRP A 84 9.37 -6.60 24.33
CA TRP A 84 10.08 -5.63 23.49
C TRP A 84 9.88 -4.20 23.99
N SER A 85 10.95 -3.40 24.02
CA SER A 85 10.89 -1.99 24.44
C SER A 85 10.37 -1.12 23.28
N VAL A 86 9.07 -1.19 23.01
CA VAL A 86 8.44 -0.51 21.87
C VAL A 86 8.07 0.92 22.25
N GLN A 87 8.59 1.87 21.47
CA GLN A 87 8.20 3.27 21.50
C GLN A 87 7.88 3.71 20.07
N LEU A 88 6.59 3.83 19.75
CA LEU A 88 6.17 4.20 18.41
C LEU A 88 6.50 5.65 18.09
N SER A 89 7.22 5.85 16.97
CA SER A 89 7.31 7.15 16.32
C SER A 89 5.96 7.58 15.75
N PRO A 90 5.75 8.85 15.41
CA PRO A 90 4.53 9.30 14.75
C PRO A 90 4.21 8.44 13.51
N ILE A 91 3.00 7.93 13.45
CA ILE A 91 2.51 7.11 12.36
C ILE A 91 2.04 8.01 11.23
N ARG A 92 2.52 7.80 10.03
CA ARG A 92 2.14 8.58 8.85
C ARG A 92 1.75 7.69 7.69
N THR A 93 0.72 8.08 6.97
CA THR A 93 0.37 7.47 5.69
C THR A 93 1.30 8.04 4.63
N VAL A 94 2.01 7.17 3.93
CA VAL A 94 2.99 7.57 2.92
C VAL A 94 2.45 7.46 1.50
N CYS A 95 1.50 6.54 1.27
CA CYS A 95 0.97 6.30 -0.06
C CYS A 95 -0.39 5.58 0.02
N ARG A 96 -1.23 5.84 -0.99
CA ARG A 96 -2.47 5.12 -1.23
C ARG A 96 -2.51 4.62 -2.66
N SER A 97 -3.24 3.54 -2.88
CA SER A 97 -3.65 3.09 -4.21
C SER A 97 -5.16 3.14 -4.32
N ALA A 98 -5.64 3.34 -5.53
CA ALA A 98 -7.07 3.42 -5.80
C ALA A 98 -7.40 2.77 -7.13
N GLU A 99 -8.68 2.48 -7.33
CA GLU A 99 -9.25 2.15 -8.63
C GLU A 99 -10.39 3.10 -8.97
N HIS A 100 -10.58 3.33 -10.25
CA HIS A 100 -11.67 4.11 -10.80
C HIS A 100 -12.18 3.44 -12.06
N GLN A 101 -13.47 3.56 -12.33
CA GLN A 101 -14.09 3.15 -13.57
C GLN A 101 -14.54 4.40 -14.31
N LEU A 102 -13.99 4.61 -15.50
CA LEU A 102 -14.43 5.66 -16.43
C LEU A 102 -15.81 5.30 -17.01
N SER A 103 -16.49 6.27 -17.57
CA SER A 103 -17.86 6.11 -18.08
C SER A 103 -17.99 5.14 -19.27
N GLY A 104 -16.90 4.94 -20.02
CA GLY A 104 -16.87 4.06 -21.17
C GLY A 104 -15.49 3.45 -21.44
N PRO A 105 -15.37 2.65 -22.48
CA PRO A 105 -14.09 2.12 -22.95
C PRO A 105 -13.18 3.25 -23.46
N VAL A 106 -11.88 3.01 -23.45
CA VAL A 106 -10.86 3.97 -23.86
C VAL A 106 -10.01 3.35 -24.97
N ASN A 107 -9.81 4.10 -26.04
CA ASN A 107 -8.82 3.73 -27.04
C ASN A 107 -7.41 4.02 -26.50
N LEU A 108 -6.68 2.98 -26.12
CA LEU A 108 -5.36 3.11 -25.51
C LEU A 108 -4.31 3.75 -26.43
N TYR A 109 -4.52 3.69 -27.74
CA TYR A 109 -3.62 4.34 -28.72
C TYR A 109 -3.66 5.88 -28.66
N ASP A 110 -4.71 6.46 -28.08
CA ASP A 110 -4.81 7.90 -27.85
C ASP A 110 -3.99 8.38 -26.64
N ILE A 111 -3.46 7.42 -25.86
CA ILE A 111 -2.62 7.71 -24.70
C ILE A 111 -1.16 7.60 -25.10
N PRO A 112 -0.37 8.69 -24.95
CA PRO A 112 1.04 8.69 -25.32
C PRO A 112 1.84 7.61 -24.59
N GLY A 113 2.69 6.89 -25.33
CA GLY A 113 3.56 5.85 -24.76
C GLY A 113 2.89 4.51 -24.52
N PHE A 114 1.70 4.29 -25.09
CA PHE A 114 1.09 2.96 -25.07
C PHE A 114 1.86 1.99 -25.95
N GLU A 115 2.31 0.88 -25.36
CA GLU A 115 3.08 -0.17 -26.02
C GLU A 115 2.37 -1.54 -25.82
N PRO A 116 1.46 -1.91 -26.76
CA PRO A 116 0.64 -3.12 -26.61
C PRO A 116 1.44 -4.42 -26.56
N GLU A 117 2.64 -4.41 -27.11
CA GLU A 117 3.55 -5.56 -27.15
C GLU A 117 4.15 -5.87 -25.76
N ILE A 118 4.21 -4.85 -24.89
CA ILE A 118 4.80 -4.97 -23.54
C ILE A 118 3.72 -5.20 -22.50
N ILE A 119 2.64 -4.43 -22.53
CA ILE A 119 1.59 -4.48 -21.53
C ILE A 119 0.23 -4.09 -22.13
N ASN A 120 -0.81 -4.80 -21.68
CA ASN A 120 -2.18 -4.57 -22.15
C ASN A 120 -2.89 -3.41 -21.39
N ALA A 121 -2.14 -2.39 -21.05
CA ALA A 121 -2.61 -1.17 -20.39
C ALA A 121 -1.73 0.01 -20.79
N ALA A 122 -2.30 1.20 -20.90
CA ALA A 122 -1.53 2.42 -21.04
C ALA A 122 -1.08 2.91 -19.64
N ILE A 123 0.18 3.32 -19.55
CA ILE A 123 0.78 3.81 -18.31
C ILE A 123 1.02 5.31 -18.41
N LEU A 124 0.26 6.08 -17.65
CA LEU A 124 0.45 7.52 -17.53
C LEU A 124 1.08 7.85 -16.17
N LYS A 125 2.23 8.51 -16.21
CA LYS A 125 2.92 8.99 -15.01
C LYS A 125 2.85 10.51 -14.95
N LYS A 126 2.42 11.03 -13.78
CA LYS A 126 2.37 12.48 -13.53
C LYS A 126 2.73 12.74 -12.06
N ASP A 127 3.86 13.41 -11.84
CA ASP A 127 4.45 13.60 -10.50
C ASP A 127 4.71 12.26 -9.79
N SER A 128 4.13 12.06 -8.62
CA SER A 128 4.22 10.80 -7.87
C SER A 128 3.15 9.77 -8.28
N LEU A 129 2.19 10.16 -9.11
CA LEU A 129 1.06 9.33 -9.50
C LEU A 129 1.40 8.47 -10.71
N THR A 130 0.91 7.24 -10.69
CA THR A 130 0.93 6.35 -11.85
C THR A 130 -0.48 5.83 -12.09
N PHE A 131 -0.96 6.01 -13.32
CA PHE A 131 -2.26 5.52 -13.78
C PHE A 131 -2.03 4.38 -14.76
N ASN A 132 -2.53 3.20 -14.44
CA ASN A 132 -2.61 2.08 -15.37
C ASN A 132 -4.05 2.05 -15.92
N ILE A 133 -4.17 2.34 -17.19
CA ILE A 133 -5.45 2.55 -17.89
C ILE A 133 -5.70 1.36 -18.80
N PHE A 134 -6.83 0.68 -18.59
CA PHE A 134 -7.24 -0.45 -19.40
C PHE A 134 -8.30 -0.04 -20.41
N TYR A 135 -8.37 -0.75 -21.54
CA TYR A 135 -9.34 -0.45 -22.58
C TYR A 135 -10.79 -0.47 -22.10
N THR A 136 -11.09 -1.24 -21.05
CA THR A 136 -12.43 -1.29 -20.44
C THR A 136 -12.83 0.00 -19.70
N GLY A 137 -11.96 0.99 -19.65
CA GLY A 137 -12.12 2.19 -18.83
C GLY A 137 -11.74 2.01 -17.36
N LYS A 138 -11.29 0.83 -16.96
CA LYS A 138 -10.75 0.64 -15.60
C LYS A 138 -9.40 1.34 -15.47
N VAL A 139 -9.21 2.07 -14.39
CA VAL A 139 -7.98 2.78 -14.05
C VAL A 139 -7.50 2.35 -12.68
N ILE A 140 -6.25 1.90 -12.59
CA ILE A 140 -5.57 1.61 -11.32
C ILE A 140 -4.58 2.73 -11.07
N ILE A 141 -4.66 3.35 -9.90
CA ILE A 141 -3.88 4.54 -9.53
C ILE A 141 -3.00 4.19 -8.34
N THR A 142 -1.71 4.47 -8.45
CA THR A 142 -0.73 4.25 -7.39
C THR A 142 0.04 5.53 -7.08
N GLY A 143 0.70 5.57 -5.92
CA GLY A 143 1.52 6.72 -5.52
C GLY A 143 0.71 7.92 -5.01
N ILE A 144 -0.52 7.73 -4.58
CA ILE A 144 -1.39 8.81 -4.11
C ILE A 144 -0.95 9.29 -2.73
N LYS A 145 -0.45 10.51 -2.66
CA LYS A 145 -0.17 11.22 -1.40
C LYS A 145 -1.33 12.12 -1.01
N ASN A 146 -1.91 12.80 -2.00
CA ASN A 146 -3.10 13.65 -1.85
C ASN A 146 -4.16 13.22 -2.86
N THR A 147 -5.33 12.84 -2.39
CA THR A 147 -6.44 12.38 -3.26
C THR A 147 -6.93 13.47 -4.21
N ASN A 148 -6.85 14.75 -3.81
CA ASN A 148 -7.27 15.86 -4.66
C ASN A 148 -6.43 16.00 -5.94
N SER A 149 -5.18 15.54 -5.95
CA SER A 149 -4.32 15.60 -7.14
C SER A 149 -4.73 14.61 -8.24
N VAL A 150 -5.57 13.62 -7.91
CA VAL A 150 -6.00 12.56 -8.83
C VAL A 150 -7.15 13.03 -9.72
N TYR A 151 -8.08 13.80 -9.19
CA TYR A 151 -9.33 14.16 -9.88
C TYR A 151 -9.15 14.90 -11.20
N PRO A 152 -8.23 15.89 -11.33
CA PRO A 152 -8.03 16.58 -12.60
C PRO A 152 -7.63 15.62 -13.73
N ILE A 153 -6.78 14.63 -13.40
CA ILE A 153 -6.31 13.65 -14.39
C ILE A 153 -7.42 12.68 -14.76
N LEU A 154 -8.24 12.26 -13.79
CA LEU A 154 -9.40 11.42 -14.08
C LEU A 154 -10.41 12.13 -15.00
N LEU A 155 -10.59 13.45 -14.84
CA LEU A 155 -11.44 14.24 -15.75
C LEU A 155 -10.85 14.32 -17.17
N GLU A 156 -9.52 14.48 -17.29
CA GLU A 156 -8.85 14.42 -18.61
C GLU A 156 -9.06 13.05 -19.27
N LEU A 157 -8.92 11.96 -18.51
CA LEU A 157 -9.12 10.60 -19.01
C LEU A 157 -10.59 10.33 -19.40
N GLU A 158 -11.55 10.91 -18.69
CA GLU A 158 -12.97 10.79 -18.99
C GLU A 158 -13.30 11.35 -20.39
N LEU A 159 -12.57 12.37 -20.85
CA LEU A 159 -12.73 12.93 -22.19
C LEU A 159 -12.25 11.99 -23.30
N LEU A 160 -11.50 10.94 -22.96
CA LEU A 160 -11.00 9.94 -23.91
C LEU A 160 -11.95 8.72 -24.03
N THR A 161 -13.04 8.70 -23.30
CA THR A 161 -14.01 7.60 -23.36
C THR A 161 -14.86 7.71 -24.62
N GLU A 162 -15.15 6.56 -25.25
CA GLU A 162 -16.01 6.43 -26.42
C GLU A 162 -17.50 6.37 -26.03
#